data_4064a8ed8aaefadc15c6c986a84f1d8c
#
_entry.id   4064a8ed8aaefadc15c6c986a84f1d8c
#
_cell.length_a   1.000
_cell.length_b   1.000
_cell.length_c   1.000
_cell.angle_alpha   90.00
_cell.angle_beta   90.00
_cell.angle_gamma   90.00
#
_symmetry.space_group_name_H-M   'P 1'
#
loop_
_entity.id
_entity.type
_entity.pdbx_description
1 polymer ?
#
loop_
_entity_poly.entity_id
_entity_poly.type
_entity_poly.pdbx_seq_one_letter_code
_entity_poly.pdbx_strand_id
1 'polypeptide(L)'
;MNAELKQIQATLKTIGLYTGAIDGLIGNKTYSAFVKLKEYKGSKQPLRDIQTILATARVYFGAIDGIIGNGSISAFNHLMPAPKVTDELLKKIYKNCASGFADYINQNIATYHIKTKADLCAFLANNIHESGGFTKLRENMNYSPKRLLEVFPKYFKNLASATAIANRGPVAIANTVYGGRMGNNPNNDDGFNYRGGGTIHLTGADNYRLCSIGIGVGTKLFDNPDLIVQPEFAMK
;
A
#
# COMPACT_ATOMS: atom_id res chain seq x y z
N MET A 1 23.32 1.19 5.38
CA MET A 1 22.61 2.00 4.35
C MET A 1 23.27 3.37 4.09
N ASN A 2 23.61 4.18 5.12
CA ASN A 2 24.28 5.47 4.83
C ASN A 2 25.72 5.33 4.34
N ALA A 3 26.44 4.25 4.67
CA ALA A 3 27.81 4.03 4.25
C ALA A 3 27.92 3.73 2.75
N GLU A 4 27.07 2.86 2.26
CA GLU A 4 26.99 2.46 0.84
C GLU A 4 26.65 3.67 -0.04
N LEU A 5 25.71 4.49 0.40
CA LEU A 5 25.33 5.71 -0.32
C LEU A 5 26.45 6.74 -0.36
N LYS A 6 27.20 6.90 0.74
CA LYS A 6 28.40 7.76 0.76
C LYS A 6 29.47 7.26 -0.21
N GLN A 7 29.69 5.96 -0.30
CA GLN A 7 30.63 5.37 -1.26
C GLN A 7 30.19 5.62 -2.69
N ILE A 8 28.90 5.43 -3.00
CA ILE A 8 28.35 5.73 -4.34
C ILE A 8 28.50 7.22 -4.66
N GLN A 9 28.15 8.13 -3.73
CA GLN A 9 28.35 9.57 -3.92
C GLN A 9 29.80 9.93 -4.16
N ALA A 10 30.74 9.33 -3.42
CA ALA A 10 32.17 9.52 -3.58
C ALA A 10 32.62 9.08 -4.98
N THR A 11 32.23 7.88 -5.42
CA THR A 11 32.54 7.36 -6.76
C THR A 11 31.98 8.28 -7.85
N LEU A 12 30.71 8.70 -7.75
CA LEU A 12 30.09 9.64 -8.69
C LEU A 12 30.83 10.99 -8.73
N LYS A 13 31.34 11.45 -7.58
CA LYS A 13 32.13 12.71 -7.50
C LYS A 13 33.48 12.57 -8.14
N THR A 14 34.18 11.45 -7.92
CA THR A 14 35.50 11.15 -8.53
C THR A 14 35.42 11.15 -10.06
N ILE A 15 34.33 10.65 -10.64
CA ILE A 15 34.15 10.63 -12.11
C ILE A 15 33.47 11.90 -12.65
N GLY A 16 33.29 12.94 -11.83
CA GLY A 16 32.79 14.26 -12.25
C GLY A 16 31.27 14.34 -12.50
N LEU A 17 30.50 13.30 -12.17
CA LEU A 17 29.04 13.30 -12.37
C LEU A 17 28.26 13.87 -11.17
N TYR A 18 28.88 14.00 -10.00
CA TYR A 18 28.23 14.50 -8.79
C TYR A 18 28.99 15.67 -8.16
N THR A 19 28.29 16.74 -7.89
CA THR A 19 28.87 17.99 -7.31
C THR A 19 28.36 18.28 -5.89
N GLY A 20 27.49 17.40 -5.35
CA GLY A 20 26.92 17.58 -4.01
C GLY A 20 27.82 17.16 -2.86
N ALA A 21 27.33 17.24 -1.65
CA ALA A 21 27.96 16.73 -0.44
C ALA A 21 27.92 15.20 -0.41
N ILE A 22 28.96 14.56 0.15
CA ILE A 22 28.98 13.11 0.41
C ILE A 22 28.35 12.88 1.80
N ASP A 23 27.03 12.99 1.87
CA ASP A 23 26.24 12.94 3.12
C ASP A 23 25.53 11.60 3.34
N GLY A 24 25.47 10.74 2.31
CA GLY A 24 24.75 9.49 2.34
C GLY A 24 23.23 9.67 2.19
N LEU A 25 22.78 10.82 1.66
CA LEU A 25 21.39 11.12 1.37
C LEU A 25 21.14 11.12 -0.13
N ILE A 26 20.05 10.52 -0.57
CA ILE A 26 19.65 10.56 -1.99
C ILE A 26 18.66 11.69 -2.19
N GLY A 27 19.19 12.82 -2.65
CA GLY A 27 18.38 13.89 -3.22
C GLY A 27 18.41 13.88 -4.76
N ASN A 28 17.73 14.85 -5.39
CA ASN A 28 17.67 14.96 -6.84
C ASN A 28 19.06 15.00 -7.51
N LYS A 29 20.06 15.62 -6.88
CA LYS A 29 21.43 15.68 -7.39
C LYS A 29 22.08 14.31 -7.46
N THR A 30 21.97 13.50 -6.39
CA THR A 30 22.53 12.14 -6.35
C THR A 30 21.82 11.24 -7.35
N TYR A 31 20.50 11.29 -7.42
CA TYR A 31 19.71 10.51 -8.37
C TYR A 31 20.06 10.86 -9.83
N SER A 32 20.07 12.13 -10.18
CA SER A 32 20.42 12.58 -11.53
C SER A 32 21.83 12.18 -11.93
N ALA A 33 22.80 12.26 -11.00
CA ALA A 33 24.17 11.83 -11.24
C ALA A 33 24.25 10.31 -11.50
N PHE A 34 23.50 9.51 -10.73
CA PHE A 34 23.46 8.05 -10.91
C PHE A 34 22.86 7.66 -12.27
N VAL A 35 21.76 8.28 -12.67
CA VAL A 35 21.12 7.98 -13.98
C VAL A 35 22.04 8.31 -15.15
N LYS A 36 22.85 9.37 -15.05
CA LYS A 36 23.84 9.75 -16.07
C LYS A 36 24.95 8.70 -16.27
N LEU A 37 25.12 7.74 -15.36
CA LEU A 37 26.05 6.63 -15.55
C LEU A 37 25.74 5.77 -16.78
N LYS A 38 24.51 5.73 -17.27
CA LYS A 38 24.15 5.05 -18.53
C LYS A 38 24.92 5.59 -19.73
N GLU A 39 25.23 6.88 -19.70
CA GLU A 39 25.87 7.61 -20.81
C GLU A 39 27.38 7.81 -20.57
N TYR A 40 27.88 7.35 -19.41
CA TYR A 40 29.29 7.53 -19.06
C TYR A 40 30.20 6.72 -19.97
N LYS A 41 31.16 7.40 -20.61
CA LYS A 41 32.09 6.83 -21.59
C LYS A 41 33.51 6.58 -21.05
N GLY A 42 33.73 6.84 -19.76
CA GLY A 42 35.04 6.63 -19.14
C GLY A 42 35.30 5.17 -18.76
N SER A 43 36.24 4.97 -17.82
CA SER A 43 36.62 3.65 -17.33
C SER A 43 35.41 2.90 -16.73
N LYS A 44 35.35 1.59 -17.01
CA LYS A 44 34.32 0.72 -16.41
C LYS A 44 34.52 0.43 -14.93
N GLN A 45 35.72 0.67 -14.38
CA GLN A 45 36.02 0.32 -13.00
C GLN A 45 35.12 1.02 -11.99
N PRO A 46 34.87 2.35 -12.04
CA PRO A 46 33.94 3.03 -11.14
C PRO A 46 32.53 2.48 -11.20
N LEU A 47 32.08 2.00 -12.38
CA LEU A 47 30.75 1.42 -12.56
C LEU A 47 30.66 0.03 -11.90
N ARG A 48 31.73 -0.78 -12.01
CA ARG A 48 31.85 -2.05 -11.29
C ARG A 48 31.89 -1.85 -9.79
N ASP A 49 32.61 -0.83 -9.32
CA ASP A 49 32.65 -0.49 -7.88
C ASP A 49 31.25 -0.17 -7.37
N ILE A 50 30.48 0.61 -8.09
CA ILE A 50 29.07 0.91 -7.77
C ILE A 50 28.22 -0.36 -7.77
N GLN A 51 28.33 -1.21 -8.79
CA GLN A 51 27.59 -2.49 -8.84
C GLN A 51 27.97 -3.40 -7.65
N THR A 52 29.25 -3.42 -7.27
CA THR A 52 29.73 -4.16 -6.09
C THR A 52 29.11 -3.63 -4.81
N ILE A 53 29.06 -2.30 -4.65
CA ILE A 53 28.40 -1.67 -3.49
C ILE A 53 26.92 -2.07 -3.42
N LEU A 54 26.21 -2.03 -4.55
CA LEU A 54 24.80 -2.42 -4.64
C LEU A 54 24.59 -3.91 -4.33
N ALA A 55 25.52 -4.77 -4.77
CA ALA A 55 25.48 -6.20 -4.48
C ALA A 55 25.77 -6.48 -2.99
N THR A 56 26.73 -5.81 -2.40
CA THR A 56 27.05 -5.89 -0.95
C THR A 56 25.86 -5.45 -0.11
N ALA A 57 25.13 -4.42 -0.56
CA ALA A 57 23.87 -3.98 0.06
C ALA A 57 22.69 -4.95 -0.16
N ARG A 58 22.91 -6.07 -0.87
CA ARG A 58 21.89 -7.10 -1.20
C ARG A 58 20.67 -6.56 -1.98
N VAL A 59 20.90 -5.54 -2.81
CA VAL A 59 19.85 -4.96 -3.67
C VAL A 59 20.11 -5.19 -5.15
N TYR A 60 21.32 -5.67 -5.52
CA TYR A 60 21.69 -5.98 -6.90
C TYR A 60 22.16 -7.44 -7.02
N PHE A 61 21.58 -8.15 -7.96
CA PHE A 61 21.84 -9.58 -8.22
C PHE A 61 22.29 -9.85 -9.66
N GLY A 62 22.60 -8.79 -10.41
CA GLY A 62 23.09 -8.90 -11.78
C GLY A 62 24.62 -9.04 -11.85
N ALA A 63 25.15 -9.11 -13.08
CA ALA A 63 26.58 -9.18 -13.32
C ALA A 63 27.28 -7.86 -12.95
N ILE A 64 28.48 -7.98 -12.37
CA ILE A 64 29.37 -6.83 -12.10
C ILE A 64 30.23 -6.59 -13.32
N ASP A 65 29.62 -6.06 -14.39
CA ASP A 65 30.21 -5.93 -15.73
C ASP A 65 30.62 -4.49 -16.09
N GLY A 66 30.29 -3.54 -15.20
CA GLY A 66 30.50 -2.13 -15.46
C GLY A 66 29.54 -1.53 -16.50
N ILE A 67 28.33 -2.13 -16.62
CA ILE A 67 27.25 -1.61 -17.47
C ILE A 67 26.08 -1.23 -16.58
N ILE A 68 25.76 0.05 -16.49
CA ILE A 68 24.63 0.54 -15.69
C ILE A 68 23.36 0.49 -16.53
N GLY A 69 22.68 -0.64 -16.44
CA GLY A 69 21.38 -0.86 -17.06
C GLY A 69 20.20 -0.62 -16.09
N ASN A 70 19.02 -1.04 -16.52
CA ASN A 70 17.79 -0.92 -15.70
C ASN A 70 17.89 -1.68 -14.37
N GLY A 71 18.58 -2.84 -14.33
CA GLY A 71 18.81 -3.60 -13.10
C GLY A 71 19.61 -2.82 -12.05
N SER A 72 20.71 -2.15 -12.47
CA SER A 72 21.52 -1.32 -11.57
C SER A 72 20.74 -0.10 -11.07
N ILE A 73 19.91 0.50 -11.91
CA ILE A 73 19.06 1.64 -11.52
C ILE A 73 17.96 1.19 -10.56
N SER A 74 17.33 0.07 -10.82
CA SER A 74 16.35 -0.51 -9.90
C SER A 74 16.98 -0.80 -8.54
N ALA A 75 18.17 -1.41 -8.52
CA ALA A 75 18.92 -1.67 -7.29
C ALA A 75 19.25 -0.37 -6.52
N PHE A 76 19.68 0.68 -7.22
CA PHE A 76 19.94 1.98 -6.60
C PHE A 76 18.66 2.59 -5.99
N ASN A 77 17.52 2.47 -6.68
CA ASN A 77 16.23 2.93 -6.17
C ASN A 77 15.84 2.23 -4.87
N HIS A 78 16.24 0.97 -4.65
CA HIS A 78 16.01 0.26 -3.39
C HIS A 78 16.86 0.79 -2.21
N LEU A 79 17.92 1.56 -2.48
CA LEU A 79 18.66 2.28 -1.45
C LEU A 79 18.02 3.62 -1.07
N MET A 80 17.07 4.10 -1.87
CA MET A 80 16.35 5.34 -1.55
C MET A 80 15.44 5.10 -0.34
N PRO A 81 15.43 6.02 0.64
CA PRO A 81 14.40 5.98 1.66
C PRO A 81 13.03 6.12 0.98
N ALA A 82 12.05 5.38 1.47
CA ALA A 82 10.69 5.57 1.02
C ALA A 82 10.30 7.06 1.18
N PRO A 83 9.69 7.68 0.17
CA PRO A 83 9.30 9.08 0.28
C PRO A 83 8.30 9.24 1.43
N LYS A 84 8.52 10.27 2.26
CA LYS A 84 7.61 10.56 3.36
C LYS A 84 6.26 11.01 2.80
N VAL A 85 5.21 10.32 3.21
CA VAL A 85 3.82 10.70 2.92
C VAL A 85 3.38 11.79 3.88
N THR A 86 2.66 12.79 3.41
CA THR A 86 2.01 13.82 4.23
C THR A 86 0.54 13.93 3.82
N ASP A 87 -0.30 14.43 4.71
CA ASP A 87 -1.71 14.67 4.38
C ASP A 87 -1.86 15.68 3.22
N GLU A 88 -0.92 16.63 3.09
CA GLU A 88 -0.89 17.55 1.94
C GLU A 88 -0.60 16.81 0.64
N LEU A 89 0.34 15.86 0.64
CA LEU A 89 0.62 15.02 -0.52
C LEU A 89 -0.60 14.17 -0.88
N LEU A 90 -1.25 13.54 0.09
CA LEU A 90 -2.48 12.77 -0.13
C LEU A 90 -3.58 13.63 -0.76
N LYS A 91 -3.78 14.87 -0.27
CA LYS A 91 -4.76 15.81 -0.83
C LYS A 91 -4.38 16.34 -2.21
N LYS A 92 -3.10 16.39 -2.56
CA LYS A 92 -2.64 16.69 -3.94
C LYS A 92 -2.95 15.54 -4.91
N ILE A 93 -2.88 14.29 -4.44
CA ILE A 93 -3.23 13.10 -5.24
C ILE A 93 -4.76 13.02 -5.41
N TYR A 94 -5.49 13.20 -4.33
CA TYR A 94 -6.95 13.20 -4.33
C TYR A 94 -7.50 14.24 -3.34
N LYS A 95 -8.13 15.28 -3.86
CA LYS A 95 -8.55 16.47 -3.11
C LYS A 95 -9.34 16.16 -1.82
N ASN A 96 -10.17 15.11 -1.87
CA ASN A 96 -11.05 14.72 -0.77
C ASN A 96 -10.44 13.64 0.14
N CYS A 97 -9.12 13.43 0.14
CA CYS A 97 -8.47 12.52 1.08
C CYS A 97 -8.74 12.94 2.53
N ALA A 98 -9.13 11.99 3.36
CA ALA A 98 -9.21 12.19 4.80
C ALA A 98 -7.82 12.45 5.38
N SER A 99 -7.75 13.27 6.42
CA SER A 99 -6.51 13.54 7.15
C SER A 99 -6.26 12.48 8.23
N GLY A 100 -5.00 12.38 8.70
CA GLY A 100 -4.60 11.48 9.79
C GLY A 100 -4.15 10.10 9.34
N PHE A 101 -4.09 9.82 8.03
CA PHE A 101 -3.59 8.55 7.48
C PHE A 101 -2.09 8.56 7.20
N ALA A 102 -1.51 9.73 6.93
CA ALA A 102 -0.13 9.86 6.50
C ALA A 102 0.87 9.27 7.49
N ASP A 103 0.69 9.48 8.80
CA ASP A 103 1.60 8.97 9.82
C ASP A 103 1.55 7.44 9.92
N TYR A 104 0.37 6.84 9.85
CA TYR A 104 0.22 5.38 9.87
C TYR A 104 0.75 4.73 8.59
N ILE A 105 0.60 5.36 7.43
CA ILE A 105 1.24 4.94 6.19
C ILE A 105 2.76 4.93 6.39
N ASN A 106 3.35 6.01 6.88
CA ASN A 106 4.80 6.13 7.09
C ASN A 106 5.34 5.10 8.09
N GLN A 107 4.60 4.78 9.15
CA GLN A 107 4.97 3.77 10.14
C GLN A 107 5.04 2.36 9.53
N ASN A 108 4.19 2.06 8.58
CA ASN A 108 4.02 0.72 8.03
C ASN A 108 4.76 0.48 6.69
N ILE A 109 5.14 1.53 5.97
CA ILE A 109 5.85 1.44 4.68
C ILE A 109 7.06 0.48 4.73
N ALA A 110 7.91 0.61 5.76
CA ALA A 110 9.11 -0.22 5.88
C ALA A 110 8.77 -1.69 6.22
N THR A 111 7.76 -1.90 7.06
CA THR A 111 7.31 -3.23 7.50
C THR A 111 6.80 -4.06 6.31
N TYR A 112 6.07 -3.44 5.41
CA TYR A 112 5.46 -4.11 4.25
C TYR A 112 6.29 -3.99 2.96
N HIS A 113 7.59 -3.71 3.10
CA HIS A 113 8.55 -3.68 1.99
C HIS A 113 8.21 -2.69 0.87
N ILE A 114 7.45 -1.64 1.17
CA ILE A 114 7.21 -0.52 0.25
C ILE A 114 8.47 0.35 0.26
N LYS A 115 9.42 0.03 -0.62
CA LYS A 115 10.78 0.61 -0.59
C LYS A 115 11.02 1.66 -1.66
N THR A 116 10.31 1.57 -2.78
CA THR A 116 10.51 2.47 -3.90
C THR A 116 9.36 3.46 -4.05
N LYS A 117 9.61 4.54 -4.77
CA LYS A 117 8.54 5.48 -5.15
C LYS A 117 7.44 4.79 -5.96
N ALA A 118 7.81 3.83 -6.81
CA ALA A 118 6.85 3.07 -7.62
C ALA A 118 5.94 2.22 -6.74
N ASP A 119 6.51 1.48 -5.75
CA ASP A 119 5.73 0.68 -4.80
C ASP A 119 4.75 1.57 -4.02
N LEU A 120 5.25 2.73 -3.54
CA LEU A 120 4.41 3.67 -2.82
C LEU A 120 3.28 4.24 -3.69
N CYS A 121 3.57 4.60 -4.95
CA CYS A 121 2.55 5.07 -5.87
C CYS A 121 1.48 4.02 -6.13
N ALA A 122 1.86 2.74 -6.34
CA ALA A 122 0.92 1.65 -6.53
C ALA A 122 0.06 1.41 -5.28
N PHE A 123 0.69 1.39 -4.10
CA PHE A 123 0.00 1.26 -2.83
C PHE A 123 -1.03 2.39 -2.61
N LEU A 124 -0.60 3.65 -2.78
CA LEU A 124 -1.49 4.80 -2.59
C LEU A 124 -2.62 4.83 -3.62
N ALA A 125 -2.33 4.53 -4.89
CA ALA A 125 -3.33 4.53 -5.96
C ALA A 125 -4.48 3.55 -5.65
N ASN A 126 -4.15 2.31 -5.27
CA ASN A 126 -5.15 1.31 -4.92
C ASN A 126 -5.96 1.72 -3.68
N ASN A 127 -5.28 2.07 -2.58
CA ASN A 127 -5.97 2.40 -1.33
C ASN A 127 -6.84 3.66 -1.45
N ILE A 128 -6.37 4.70 -2.13
CA ILE A 128 -7.13 5.92 -2.38
C ILE A 128 -8.32 5.64 -3.28
N HIS A 129 -8.16 4.83 -4.32
CA HIS A 129 -9.25 4.48 -5.24
C HIS A 129 -10.36 3.71 -4.54
N GLU A 130 -10.02 2.60 -3.88
CA GLU A 130 -10.98 1.70 -3.23
C GLU A 130 -11.72 2.37 -2.07
N SER A 131 -11.02 3.19 -1.27
CA SER A 131 -11.60 3.87 -0.11
C SER A 131 -12.18 5.26 -0.41
N GLY A 132 -12.12 5.72 -1.67
CA GLY A 132 -12.52 7.10 -2.01
C GLY A 132 -11.71 8.14 -1.22
N GLY A 133 -10.39 7.95 -1.14
CA GLY A 133 -9.49 8.82 -0.38
C GLY A 133 -9.60 8.64 1.14
N PHE A 134 -9.73 7.41 1.59
CA PHE A 134 -9.88 7.04 3.01
C PHE A 134 -11.15 7.58 3.67
N THR A 135 -12.16 7.96 2.88
CA THR A 135 -13.44 8.46 3.39
C THR A 135 -14.52 7.38 3.47
N LYS A 136 -14.36 6.30 2.70
CA LYS A 136 -15.32 5.19 2.62
C LYS A 136 -14.66 3.91 3.12
N LEU A 137 -14.49 3.81 4.43
CA LEU A 137 -13.83 2.67 5.07
C LEU A 137 -14.80 1.60 5.55
N ARG A 138 -16.09 1.76 5.33
CA ARG A 138 -17.10 0.78 5.68
C ARG A 138 -18.10 0.67 4.56
N GLU A 139 -18.40 -0.56 4.14
CA GLU A 139 -19.42 -0.85 3.15
C GLU A 139 -20.77 -0.32 3.60
N ASN A 140 -21.43 0.42 2.71
CA ASN A 140 -22.77 0.94 2.97
C ASN A 140 -23.82 -0.09 2.52
N MET A 141 -24.58 -0.61 3.47
CA MET A 141 -25.63 -1.60 3.23
C MET A 141 -27.03 -0.95 3.12
N ASN A 142 -27.13 0.37 2.96
CA ASN A 142 -28.41 1.05 2.71
C ASN A 142 -28.76 0.98 1.22
N TYR A 143 -29.40 -0.10 0.82
CA TYR A 143 -29.87 -0.32 -0.55
C TYR A 143 -31.37 -0.17 -0.67
N SER A 144 -31.84 0.48 -1.75
CA SER A 144 -33.25 0.41 -2.14
C SER A 144 -33.60 -1.00 -2.66
N PRO A 145 -34.87 -1.42 -2.57
CA PRO A 145 -35.28 -2.74 -3.09
C PRO A 145 -34.88 -2.97 -4.55
N LYS A 146 -35.04 -1.97 -5.42
CA LYS A 146 -34.61 -2.03 -6.81
C LYS A 146 -33.11 -2.27 -6.93
N ARG A 147 -32.31 -1.55 -6.15
CA ARG A 147 -30.84 -1.67 -6.17
C ARG A 147 -30.36 -3.03 -5.65
N LEU A 148 -31.07 -3.66 -4.71
CA LEU A 148 -30.78 -5.01 -4.24
C LEU A 148 -30.89 -6.05 -5.35
N LEU A 149 -31.89 -5.93 -6.22
CA LEU A 149 -32.07 -6.81 -7.39
C LEU A 149 -30.91 -6.69 -8.38
N GLU A 150 -30.39 -5.47 -8.55
CA GLU A 150 -29.31 -5.19 -9.49
C GLU A 150 -27.95 -5.67 -8.94
N VAL A 151 -27.67 -5.38 -7.66
CA VAL A 151 -26.35 -5.62 -7.06
C VAL A 151 -26.20 -7.05 -6.54
N PHE A 152 -27.29 -7.61 -5.99
CA PHE A 152 -27.30 -8.94 -5.36
C PHE A 152 -28.34 -9.89 -5.97
N PRO A 153 -28.37 -10.08 -7.30
CA PRO A 153 -29.41 -10.88 -7.97
C PRO A 153 -29.43 -12.35 -7.52
N LYS A 154 -28.35 -12.84 -6.93
CA LYS A 154 -28.28 -14.17 -6.34
C LYS A 154 -29.20 -14.31 -5.12
N TYR A 155 -29.36 -13.27 -4.33
CA TYR A 155 -30.07 -13.28 -3.05
C TYR A 155 -31.48 -12.72 -3.16
N PHE A 156 -31.71 -11.80 -4.09
CA PHE A 156 -32.97 -11.12 -4.29
C PHE A 156 -33.52 -11.46 -5.70
N LYS A 157 -34.60 -12.24 -5.77
CA LYS A 157 -35.14 -12.75 -7.03
C LYS A 157 -36.30 -11.93 -7.56
N ASN A 158 -36.98 -11.17 -6.69
CA ASN A 158 -38.12 -10.33 -7.07
C ASN A 158 -38.23 -9.13 -6.11
N LEU A 159 -39.02 -8.12 -6.55
CA LEU A 159 -39.16 -6.87 -5.82
C LEU A 159 -39.80 -7.07 -4.43
N ALA A 160 -40.74 -8.02 -4.28
CA ALA A 160 -41.41 -8.28 -3.01
C ALA A 160 -40.39 -8.76 -1.92
N SER A 161 -39.53 -9.74 -2.26
CA SER A 161 -38.50 -10.23 -1.35
C SER A 161 -37.48 -9.16 -1.04
N ALA A 162 -37.06 -8.39 -2.04
CA ALA A 162 -36.12 -7.28 -1.85
C ALA A 162 -36.70 -6.18 -0.94
N THR A 163 -37.99 -5.83 -1.11
CA THR A 163 -38.68 -4.84 -0.29
C THR A 163 -38.82 -5.32 1.14
N ALA A 164 -39.21 -6.59 1.36
CA ALA A 164 -39.35 -7.15 2.70
C ALA A 164 -38.02 -7.08 3.52
N ILE A 165 -36.90 -7.36 2.87
CA ILE A 165 -35.58 -7.29 3.52
C ILE A 165 -35.10 -5.83 3.68
N ALA A 166 -35.27 -4.98 2.64
CA ALA A 166 -34.87 -3.58 2.70
C ALA A 166 -35.57 -2.81 3.83
N ASN A 167 -36.86 -3.10 4.07
CA ASN A 167 -37.62 -2.49 5.17
C ASN A 167 -37.14 -2.88 6.57
N ARG A 168 -36.37 -3.98 6.68
CA ARG A 168 -35.72 -4.39 7.95
C ARG A 168 -34.37 -3.73 8.15
N GLY A 169 -33.90 -2.94 7.18
CA GLY A 169 -32.69 -2.13 7.29
C GLY A 169 -31.39 -2.82 6.90
N PRO A 170 -30.26 -2.10 7.05
CA PRO A 170 -28.95 -2.53 6.55
C PRO A 170 -28.41 -3.80 7.20
N VAL A 171 -28.73 -4.06 8.45
CA VAL A 171 -28.34 -5.30 9.16
C VAL A 171 -28.96 -6.52 8.48
N ALA A 172 -30.27 -6.48 8.19
CA ALA A 172 -30.96 -7.58 7.53
C ALA A 172 -30.45 -7.79 6.10
N ILE A 173 -30.12 -6.73 5.38
CA ILE A 173 -29.54 -6.82 4.05
C ILE A 173 -28.17 -7.53 4.11
N ALA A 174 -27.28 -7.07 5.00
CA ALA A 174 -25.94 -7.63 5.15
C ALA A 174 -25.98 -9.11 5.57
N ASN A 175 -26.82 -9.45 6.54
CA ASN A 175 -26.99 -10.84 6.99
C ASN A 175 -27.59 -11.74 5.88
N THR A 176 -28.46 -11.22 5.04
CA THR A 176 -28.99 -11.97 3.89
C THR A 176 -27.87 -12.23 2.86
N VAL A 177 -26.98 -11.27 2.61
CA VAL A 177 -25.93 -11.37 1.60
C VAL A 177 -24.71 -12.15 2.10
N TYR A 178 -24.31 -11.94 3.35
CA TYR A 178 -23.04 -12.43 3.91
C TYR A 178 -23.20 -13.49 5.00
N GLY A 179 -24.37 -13.68 5.58
CA GLY A 179 -24.61 -14.72 6.58
C GLY A 179 -24.34 -16.13 6.06
N GLY A 180 -23.72 -16.98 6.87
CA GLY A 180 -23.34 -18.34 6.48
C GLY A 180 -22.21 -18.45 5.47
N ARG A 181 -21.47 -17.36 5.24
CA ARG A 181 -20.35 -17.31 4.26
C ARG A 181 -19.09 -16.76 4.95
N MET A 182 -17.91 -17.19 4.47
CA MET A 182 -16.61 -16.64 4.93
C MET A 182 -16.47 -16.64 6.46
N GLY A 183 -16.95 -17.72 7.12
CA GLY A 183 -16.95 -17.86 8.56
C GLY A 183 -18.04 -17.10 9.32
N ASN A 184 -18.90 -16.33 8.66
CA ASN A 184 -20.00 -15.63 9.30
C ASN A 184 -21.07 -16.61 9.78
N ASN A 185 -21.49 -16.50 11.03
CA ASN A 185 -22.62 -17.27 11.55
C ASN A 185 -23.96 -16.75 10.97
N PRO A 186 -24.79 -17.61 10.37
CA PRO A 186 -26.05 -17.18 9.78
C PRO A 186 -27.13 -16.79 10.80
N ASN A 187 -26.94 -17.12 12.06
CA ASN A 187 -27.94 -16.94 13.12
C ASN A 187 -27.72 -15.71 14.00
N ASN A 188 -26.73 -14.87 13.64
CA ASN A 188 -26.42 -13.62 14.33
C ASN A 188 -26.11 -12.51 13.30
N ASP A 189 -25.59 -11.37 13.78
CA ASP A 189 -25.28 -10.21 12.95
C ASP A 189 -23.88 -10.24 12.32
N ASP A 190 -23.24 -11.40 12.20
CA ASP A 190 -21.90 -11.53 11.62
C ASP A 190 -21.85 -10.99 10.17
N GLY A 191 -22.90 -11.23 9.38
CA GLY A 191 -22.98 -10.67 8.03
C GLY A 191 -22.85 -9.16 7.99
N PHE A 192 -23.41 -8.46 8.98
CA PHE A 192 -23.28 -7.02 9.13
C PHE A 192 -22.00 -6.61 9.82
N ASN A 193 -21.59 -7.29 10.88
CA ASN A 193 -20.40 -6.96 11.66
C ASN A 193 -19.13 -7.07 10.83
N TYR A 194 -19.01 -8.12 10.01
CA TYR A 194 -17.85 -8.37 9.16
C TYR A 194 -18.10 -8.02 7.69
N ARG A 195 -19.01 -7.07 7.41
CA ARG A 195 -19.13 -6.47 6.07
C ARG A 195 -17.88 -5.73 5.66
N GLY A 196 -17.75 -5.38 4.39
CA GLY A 196 -16.56 -4.71 3.87
C GLY A 196 -16.05 -3.59 4.75
N GLY A 197 -14.79 -3.67 5.20
CA GLY A 197 -14.14 -2.72 6.09
C GLY A 197 -12.69 -2.45 5.75
N GLY A 198 -12.16 -1.30 6.20
CA GLY A 198 -10.82 -0.84 5.89
C GLY A 198 -10.68 -0.33 4.46
N THR A 199 -9.45 -0.05 4.05
CA THR A 199 -9.16 0.55 2.73
C THR A 199 -9.38 -0.40 1.56
N ILE A 200 -9.39 -1.71 1.81
CA ILE A 200 -9.56 -2.77 0.79
C ILE A 200 -10.90 -3.51 0.91
N HIS A 201 -11.80 -3.01 1.77
CA HIS A 201 -13.11 -3.60 2.04
C HIS A 201 -13.03 -5.10 2.41
N LEU A 202 -12.16 -5.42 3.38
CA LEU A 202 -12.04 -6.78 3.94
C LEU A 202 -13.41 -7.26 4.42
N THR A 203 -13.83 -8.47 4.03
CA THR A 203 -15.17 -8.99 4.29
C THR A 203 -15.12 -10.43 4.83
N GLY A 204 -15.93 -10.73 5.84
CA GLY A 204 -16.12 -12.06 6.43
C GLY A 204 -15.28 -12.33 7.68
N ALA A 205 -15.86 -13.04 8.64
CA ALA A 205 -15.29 -13.32 9.95
C ALA A 205 -13.92 -13.99 9.88
N ASP A 206 -13.76 -15.01 9.01
CA ASP A 206 -12.48 -15.70 8.82
C ASP A 206 -11.39 -14.75 8.31
N ASN A 207 -11.74 -13.89 7.36
CA ASN A 207 -10.79 -12.92 6.80
C ASN A 207 -10.38 -11.86 7.83
N TYR A 208 -11.32 -11.39 8.65
CA TYR A 208 -11.01 -10.47 9.75
C TYR A 208 -10.08 -11.12 10.78
N ARG A 209 -10.30 -12.40 11.12
CA ARG A 209 -9.44 -13.16 12.03
C ARG A 209 -8.04 -13.34 11.45
N LEU A 210 -7.93 -13.78 10.19
CA LEU A 210 -6.64 -14.00 9.51
C LEU A 210 -5.87 -12.69 9.35
N CYS A 211 -6.55 -11.61 8.92
CA CYS A 211 -5.95 -10.29 8.82
C CYS A 211 -5.42 -9.81 10.18
N SER A 212 -6.22 -9.92 11.24
CA SER A 212 -5.85 -9.52 12.59
C SER A 212 -4.58 -10.21 13.09
N ILE A 213 -4.47 -11.53 12.85
CA ILE A 213 -3.26 -12.29 13.16
C ILE A 213 -2.09 -11.85 12.28
N GLY A 214 -2.31 -11.71 10.96
CA GLY A 214 -1.28 -11.34 9.99
C GLY A 214 -0.65 -9.98 10.25
N ILE A 215 -1.42 -9.00 10.71
CA ILE A 215 -0.90 -7.67 11.11
C ILE A 215 -0.38 -7.61 12.57
N GLY A 216 -0.30 -8.76 13.25
CA GLY A 216 0.30 -8.88 14.58
C GLY A 216 -0.51 -8.30 15.73
N VAL A 217 -1.84 -8.24 15.62
CA VAL A 217 -2.72 -7.72 16.67
C VAL A 217 -3.60 -8.80 17.34
N GLY A 218 -3.24 -10.09 17.16
CA GLY A 218 -3.99 -11.21 17.72
C GLY A 218 -5.38 -11.31 17.11
N THR A 219 -6.43 -11.33 17.92
CA THR A 219 -7.83 -11.43 17.44
C THR A 219 -8.59 -10.10 17.45
N LYS A 220 -7.92 -8.98 17.70
CA LYS A 220 -8.57 -7.67 17.94
C LYS A 220 -9.59 -7.25 16.87
N LEU A 221 -9.27 -7.44 15.58
CA LEU A 221 -10.19 -7.09 14.49
C LEU A 221 -11.37 -8.07 14.38
N PHE A 222 -11.17 -9.31 14.82
CA PHE A 222 -12.26 -10.28 14.92
C PHE A 222 -13.17 -9.98 16.11
N ASP A 223 -12.60 -9.68 17.27
CA ASP A 223 -13.35 -9.39 18.50
C ASP A 223 -14.09 -8.03 18.42
N ASN A 224 -13.51 -7.06 17.71
CA ASN A 224 -14.11 -5.75 17.45
C ASN A 224 -13.88 -5.33 15.98
N PRO A 225 -14.78 -5.76 15.07
CA PRO A 225 -14.64 -5.48 13.64
C PRO A 225 -14.62 -3.98 13.27
N ASP A 226 -15.15 -3.12 14.11
CA ASP A 226 -15.17 -1.68 13.83
C ASP A 226 -13.80 -1.00 13.97
N LEU A 227 -12.83 -1.66 14.60
CA LEU A 227 -11.46 -1.16 14.63
C LEU A 227 -10.84 -1.01 13.23
N ILE A 228 -11.27 -1.82 12.23
CA ILE A 228 -10.69 -1.80 10.88
C ILE A 228 -10.87 -0.47 10.15
N VAL A 229 -11.81 0.38 10.57
CA VAL A 229 -12.00 1.71 9.97
C VAL A 229 -11.13 2.80 10.63
N GLN A 230 -10.46 2.49 11.72
CA GLN A 230 -9.52 3.41 12.35
C GLN A 230 -8.21 3.45 11.55
N PRO A 231 -7.61 4.64 11.34
CA PRO A 231 -6.39 4.76 10.52
C PRO A 231 -5.25 3.84 10.94
N GLU A 232 -5.12 3.60 12.24
CA GLU A 232 -4.11 2.67 12.80
C GLU A 232 -4.23 1.26 12.23
N PHE A 233 -5.44 0.72 12.13
CA PHE A 233 -5.69 -0.63 11.65
C PHE A 233 -5.90 -0.69 10.13
N ALA A 234 -6.51 0.35 9.57
CA ALA A 234 -6.75 0.43 8.13
C ALA A 234 -5.47 0.52 7.29
N MET A 235 -4.35 0.96 7.90
CA MET A 235 -3.04 1.13 7.26
C MET A 235 -2.01 0.09 7.70
N LYS A 236 -2.36 -0.89 8.52
CA LYS A 236 -1.54 -2.05 8.88
C LYS A 236 -1.71 -3.18 7.88
#